data_b19b62f358d02e489b81704d5f0d4760
#
_entry.id   b19b62f358d02e489b81704d5f0d4760
#
_cell.length_a   1.000
_cell.length_b   1.000
_cell.length_c   1.000
_cell.angle_alpha   90.00
_cell.angle_beta   90.00
_cell.angle_gamma   90.00
#
_symmetry.space_group_name_H-M   'P 1'
#
loop_
_entity.id
_entity.type
_entity.pdbx_description
1 polymer ?
#
loop_
_entity_poly.entity_id
_entity_poly.type
_entity_poly.pdbx_seq_one_letter_code
_entity_poly.pdbx_strand_id
1 'polypeptide(L)'
;KAPLSAIFLIGSTLEGILLGVASKHPAIYNKANSAPQDTKTGKPRNFSEWTLNNFIDVSYEVGFLKEDVKKFSHALRDFRNYIHPYQQMSIGFQPDEHTARICFQVLKAALYQIEQKSKS
;
A
#
# COMPACT_ATOMS: atom_id res chain seq x y z
N LYS A 1 21.31 7.75 1.39
CA LYS A 1 21.88 8.19 2.63
C LYS A 1 20.97 8.00 3.85
N ALA A 2 19.69 7.95 3.65
CA ALA A 2 18.74 7.65 4.71
C ALA A 2 17.76 6.60 4.21
N PRO A 3 18.22 5.35 3.96
CA PRO A 3 17.35 4.35 3.35
C PRO A 3 16.11 4.03 4.19
N LEU A 4 16.23 4.06 5.52
CA LEU A 4 15.06 3.84 6.38
C LEU A 4 13.99 4.90 6.15
N SER A 5 14.39 6.18 6.15
CA SER A 5 13.46 7.28 5.93
C SER A 5 12.84 7.20 4.54
N ALA A 6 13.64 6.83 3.55
CA ALA A 6 13.15 6.69 2.18
C ALA A 6 12.10 5.60 2.08
N ILE A 7 12.34 4.45 2.69
CA ILE A 7 11.40 3.33 2.64
C ILE A 7 10.09 3.72 3.33
N PHE A 8 10.19 4.36 4.49
CA PHE A 8 9.00 4.81 5.21
C PHE A 8 8.20 5.80 4.38
N LEU A 9 8.88 6.75 3.75
CA LEU A 9 8.22 7.76 2.93
C LEU A 9 7.56 7.11 1.70
N ILE A 10 8.23 6.15 1.07
CA ILE A 10 7.67 5.46 -0.08
C ILE A 10 6.40 4.72 0.30
N GLY A 11 6.40 4.02 1.43
CA GLY A 11 5.21 3.33 1.91
C GLY A 11 4.07 4.28 2.19
N SER A 12 4.36 5.41 2.84
CA SER A 12 3.34 6.41 3.13
C SER A 12 2.80 7.05 1.85
N THR A 13 3.67 7.24 0.86
CA THR A 13 3.26 7.79 -0.44
C THR A 13 2.33 6.80 -1.15
N LEU A 14 2.67 5.51 -1.14
CA LEU A 14 1.81 4.51 -1.75
C LEU A 14 0.44 4.50 -1.09
N GLU A 15 0.40 4.56 0.23
CA GLU A 15 -0.87 4.60 0.95
C GLU A 15 -1.70 5.80 0.55
N GLY A 16 -1.08 6.97 0.46
CA GLY A 16 -1.78 8.18 0.06
C GLY A 16 -2.31 8.12 -1.35
N ILE A 17 -1.54 7.53 -2.27
CA ILE A 17 -1.97 7.35 -3.66
C ILE A 17 -3.19 6.43 -3.73
N LEU A 18 -3.15 5.30 -3.02
CA LEU A 18 -4.26 4.36 -3.05
C LEU A 18 -5.50 4.94 -2.38
N LEU A 19 -5.32 5.71 -1.32
CA LEU A 19 -6.42 6.43 -0.72
C LEU A 19 -7.04 7.39 -1.74
N GLY A 20 -6.21 8.08 -2.51
CA GLY A 20 -6.71 8.97 -3.55
C GLY A 20 -7.51 8.25 -4.62
N VAL A 21 -7.04 7.08 -5.04
CA VAL A 21 -7.76 6.27 -6.03
C VAL A 21 -9.09 5.82 -5.46
N ALA A 22 -9.10 5.32 -4.22
CA ALA A 22 -10.34 4.88 -3.57
C ALA A 22 -11.33 6.03 -3.45
N SER A 23 -10.84 7.22 -3.14
CA SER A 23 -11.71 8.39 -2.98
C SER A 23 -12.34 8.82 -4.30
N LYS A 24 -11.67 8.53 -5.41
CA LYS A 24 -12.26 8.81 -6.73
C LYS A 24 -13.24 7.74 -7.19
N HIS A 25 -13.13 6.54 -6.62
CA HIS A 25 -13.97 5.40 -7.02
C HIS A 25 -14.57 4.73 -5.78
N PRO A 26 -15.27 5.48 -4.93
CA PRO A 26 -15.68 4.95 -3.63
C PRO A 26 -16.66 3.78 -3.74
N ALA A 27 -17.55 3.81 -4.73
CA ALA A 27 -18.53 2.73 -4.87
C ALA A 27 -17.86 1.40 -5.16
N ILE A 28 -16.90 1.40 -6.08
CA ILE A 28 -16.20 0.17 -6.46
C ILE A 28 -15.38 -0.37 -5.28
N TYR A 29 -14.68 0.53 -4.59
CA TYR A 29 -13.84 0.11 -3.48
C TYR A 29 -14.66 -0.43 -2.32
N ASN A 30 -15.79 0.22 -2.01
CA ASN A 30 -16.60 -0.22 -0.88
C ASN A 30 -17.34 -1.53 -1.15
N LYS A 31 -17.58 -1.87 -2.41
CA LYS A 31 -18.25 -3.11 -2.77
C LYS A 31 -17.30 -4.31 -2.90
N ALA A 32 -16.00 -4.07 -2.84
CA ALA A 32 -15.04 -5.16 -3.00
C ALA A 32 -15.15 -6.14 -1.84
N ASN A 33 -14.90 -7.41 -2.13
CA ASN A 33 -14.95 -8.45 -1.11
C ASN A 33 -13.88 -8.24 -0.03
N SER A 34 -12.74 -7.67 -0.40
CA SER A 34 -11.64 -7.42 0.53
C SER A 34 -11.83 -6.15 1.35
N ALA A 35 -12.85 -5.35 1.07
CA ALA A 35 -13.06 -4.11 1.79
C ALA A 35 -13.34 -4.39 3.27
N PRO A 36 -12.65 -3.71 4.19
CA PRO A 36 -12.89 -3.94 5.60
C PRO A 36 -14.28 -3.43 5.99
N GLN A 37 -14.97 -4.20 6.81
CA GLN A 37 -16.32 -3.88 7.20
C GLN A 37 -16.42 -3.68 8.70
N ASP A 38 -17.33 -2.82 9.10
CA ASP A 38 -17.64 -2.62 10.50
C ASP A 38 -18.45 -3.83 10.98
N THR A 39 -17.94 -4.51 12.01
CA THR A 39 -18.59 -5.72 12.50
C THR A 39 -19.96 -5.46 13.10
N LYS A 40 -20.22 -4.24 13.54
CA LYS A 40 -21.49 -3.90 14.17
C LYS A 40 -22.58 -3.57 13.16
N THR A 41 -22.21 -2.90 12.06
CA THR A 41 -23.20 -2.42 11.09
C THR A 41 -23.19 -3.22 9.79
N GLY A 42 -22.12 -3.98 9.55
CA GLY A 42 -21.94 -4.70 8.29
C GLY A 42 -21.63 -3.82 7.10
N LYS A 43 -21.42 -2.53 7.32
CA LYS A 43 -21.10 -1.58 6.27
C LYS A 43 -19.59 -1.40 6.13
N PRO A 44 -19.11 -0.99 4.95
CA PRO A 44 -17.69 -0.73 4.79
C PRO A 44 -17.21 0.36 5.75
N ARG A 45 -16.00 0.22 6.25
CA ARG A 45 -15.40 1.24 7.10
C ARG A 45 -15.04 2.45 6.27
N ASN A 46 -14.94 3.60 6.93
CA ASN A 46 -14.45 4.80 6.26
C ASN A 46 -13.02 4.59 5.78
N PHE A 47 -12.68 5.18 4.65
CA PHE A 47 -11.32 5.01 4.10
C PHE A 47 -10.25 5.46 5.08
N SER A 48 -10.55 6.41 5.95
CA SER A 48 -9.60 6.86 6.97
C SER A 48 -9.24 5.75 7.96
N GLU A 49 -10.05 4.71 8.04
CA GLU A 49 -9.81 3.57 8.93
C GLU A 49 -9.19 2.38 8.21
N TRP A 50 -9.02 2.48 6.90
CA TRP A 50 -8.39 1.39 6.14
C TRP A 50 -6.89 1.40 6.37
N THR A 51 -6.30 0.21 6.43
CA THR A 51 -4.86 0.07 6.49
C THR A 51 -4.29 0.03 5.07
N LEU A 52 -2.97 0.20 4.96
CA LEU A 52 -2.32 0.04 3.67
C LEU A 52 -2.60 -1.34 3.09
N ASN A 53 -2.62 -2.36 3.93
CA ASN A 53 -2.93 -3.72 3.49
C ASN A 53 -4.31 -3.79 2.82
N ASN A 54 -5.30 -3.13 3.43
CA ASN A 54 -6.65 -3.07 2.86
C ASN A 54 -6.64 -2.43 1.49
N PHE A 55 -5.96 -1.29 1.36
CA PHE A 55 -5.92 -0.58 0.09
C PHE A 55 -5.25 -1.41 -1.00
N ILE A 56 -4.17 -2.13 -0.66
CA ILE A 56 -3.48 -2.97 -1.63
C ILE A 56 -4.40 -4.09 -2.11
N ASP A 57 -5.04 -4.79 -1.18
CA ASP A 57 -5.88 -5.93 -1.53
C ASP A 57 -7.08 -5.51 -2.36
N VAL A 58 -7.75 -4.42 -1.97
CA VAL A 58 -8.91 -3.96 -2.72
C VAL A 58 -8.49 -3.42 -4.08
N SER A 59 -7.39 -2.68 -4.14
CA SER A 59 -6.90 -2.15 -5.43
C SER A 59 -6.58 -3.28 -6.40
N TYR A 60 -6.06 -4.39 -5.89
CA TYR A 60 -5.84 -5.57 -6.71
C TYR A 60 -7.19 -6.17 -7.15
N GLU A 61 -8.12 -6.33 -6.22
CA GLU A 61 -9.40 -6.95 -6.52
C GLU A 61 -10.16 -6.19 -7.60
N VAL A 62 -10.15 -4.86 -7.54
CA VAL A 62 -10.90 -4.03 -8.49
C VAL A 62 -10.10 -3.68 -9.74
N GLY A 63 -8.87 -4.16 -9.84
CA GLY A 63 -8.10 -4.11 -11.10
C GLY A 63 -7.14 -2.96 -11.27
N PHE A 64 -6.90 -2.14 -10.25
CA PHE A 64 -5.91 -1.06 -10.36
C PHE A 64 -4.49 -1.58 -10.20
N LEU A 65 -4.29 -2.65 -9.45
CA LEU A 65 -2.98 -3.28 -9.29
C LEU A 65 -3.04 -4.70 -9.81
N LYS A 66 -1.97 -5.13 -10.46
CA LYS A 66 -1.82 -6.52 -10.89
C LYS A 66 -1.17 -7.32 -9.77
N GLU A 67 -1.16 -8.64 -9.94
CA GLU A 67 -0.71 -9.53 -8.86
C GLU A 67 0.73 -9.29 -8.46
N ASP A 68 1.62 -9.03 -9.42
CA ASP A 68 3.02 -8.79 -9.11
C ASP A 68 3.19 -7.56 -8.22
N VAL A 69 2.53 -6.47 -8.58
CA VAL A 69 2.64 -5.23 -7.78
C VAL A 69 1.93 -5.41 -6.44
N LYS A 70 0.84 -6.17 -6.41
CA LYS A 70 0.20 -6.49 -5.14
C LYS A 70 1.18 -7.15 -4.18
N LYS A 71 1.90 -8.17 -4.65
CA LYS A 71 2.85 -8.89 -3.81
C LYS A 71 4.01 -8.02 -3.36
N PHE A 72 4.56 -7.23 -4.28
CA PHE A 72 5.66 -6.32 -3.93
C PHE A 72 5.18 -5.22 -2.98
N SER A 73 3.94 -4.77 -3.13
CA SER A 73 3.39 -3.75 -2.25
C SER A 73 3.22 -4.27 -0.83
N HIS A 74 2.81 -5.53 -0.68
CA HIS A 74 2.75 -6.14 0.65
C HIS A 74 4.14 -6.25 1.26
N ALA A 75 5.15 -6.59 0.45
CA ALA A 75 6.52 -6.62 0.94
C ALA A 75 6.99 -5.24 1.37
N LEU A 76 6.64 -4.20 0.62
CA LEU A 76 6.95 -2.83 0.99
C LEU A 76 6.30 -2.46 2.32
N ARG A 77 5.06 -2.86 2.51
CA ARG A 77 4.37 -2.63 3.77
C ARG A 77 5.09 -3.31 4.92
N ASP A 78 5.56 -4.54 4.69
CA ASP A 78 6.30 -5.27 5.72
C ASP A 78 7.61 -4.55 6.06
N PHE A 79 8.34 -4.09 5.06
CA PHE A 79 9.55 -3.32 5.29
C PHE A 79 9.23 -2.05 6.09
N ARG A 80 8.16 -1.35 5.74
CA ARG A 80 7.78 -0.14 6.45
C ARG A 80 7.50 -0.44 7.93
N ASN A 81 6.88 -1.58 8.21
CA ASN A 81 6.60 -1.96 9.60
C ASN A 81 7.88 -2.28 10.37
N TYR A 82 8.88 -2.83 9.70
CA TYR A 82 10.15 -3.16 10.34
C TYR A 82 10.98 -1.96 10.68
N ILE A 83 10.73 -0.81 10.09
CA ILE A 83 11.51 0.38 10.39
C ILE A 83 11.01 1.13 11.60
N HIS A 84 10.02 0.60 12.30
CA HIS A 84 9.68 1.11 13.61
C HIS A 84 10.91 0.97 14.51
N PRO A 85 11.34 2.04 15.20
CA PRO A 85 12.62 2.00 15.93
C PRO A 85 12.76 0.83 16.88
N TYR A 86 11.70 0.49 17.58
CA TYR A 86 11.74 -0.61 18.53
C TYR A 86 11.98 -1.95 17.83
N GLN A 87 11.24 -2.19 16.76
CA GLN A 87 11.38 -3.45 16.03
C GLN A 87 12.74 -3.57 15.38
N GLN A 88 13.24 -2.46 14.86
CA GLN A 88 14.57 -2.47 14.25
C GLN A 88 15.62 -2.86 15.26
N MET A 89 15.53 -2.33 16.45
CA MET A 89 16.49 -2.67 17.50
C MET A 89 16.37 -4.13 17.90
N SER A 90 15.15 -4.65 17.92
CA SER A 90 14.93 -6.04 18.36
C SER A 90 15.46 -7.07 17.39
N ILE A 91 15.31 -6.84 16.08
CA ILE A 91 15.67 -7.84 15.08
C ILE A 91 16.92 -7.49 14.31
N GLY A 92 17.48 -6.29 14.51
CA GLY A 92 18.70 -5.89 13.85
C GLY A 92 18.58 -5.67 12.35
N PHE A 93 17.37 -5.47 11.84
CA PHE A 93 17.15 -5.27 10.41
C PHE A 93 17.70 -3.92 9.98
N GLN A 94 18.55 -3.93 8.96
CA GLN A 94 19.23 -2.73 8.47
C GLN A 94 19.07 -2.64 6.95
N PRO A 95 17.96 -2.06 6.48
CA PRO A 95 17.81 -1.88 5.03
C PRO A 95 18.84 -0.89 4.50
N ASP A 96 19.32 -1.13 3.31
CA ASP A 96 20.33 -0.29 2.69
C ASP A 96 19.73 0.46 1.49
N GLU A 97 20.62 1.16 0.76
CA GLU A 97 20.20 1.93 -0.40
C GLU A 97 19.58 1.06 -1.49
N HIS A 98 20.04 -0.16 -1.60
CA HIS A 98 19.49 -1.08 -2.62
C HIS A 98 18.07 -1.46 -2.30
N THR A 99 17.77 -1.71 -1.02
CA THR A 99 16.42 -1.99 -0.58
C THR A 99 15.50 -0.80 -0.84
N ALA A 100 15.98 0.42 -0.55
CA ALA A 100 15.19 1.62 -0.80
C ALA A 100 14.90 1.79 -2.29
N ARG A 101 15.88 1.45 -3.14
CA ARG A 101 15.69 1.52 -4.57
C ARG A 101 14.63 0.56 -5.06
N ILE A 102 14.64 -0.66 -4.53
CA ILE A 102 13.62 -1.66 -4.87
C ILE A 102 12.24 -1.14 -4.48
N CYS A 103 12.12 -0.58 -3.28
CA CYS A 103 10.85 -0.03 -2.82
C CYS A 103 10.37 1.10 -3.74
N PHE A 104 11.30 1.95 -4.18
CA PHE A 104 10.94 3.03 -5.09
C PHE A 104 10.44 2.49 -6.44
N GLN A 105 11.06 1.41 -6.92
CA GLN A 105 10.60 0.80 -8.17
C GLN A 105 9.20 0.20 -8.00
N VAL A 106 8.89 -0.36 -6.83
CA VAL A 106 7.54 -0.85 -6.56
C VAL A 106 6.53 0.30 -6.64
N LEU A 107 6.87 1.43 -6.05
CA LEU A 107 5.99 2.61 -6.11
C LEU A 107 5.76 3.06 -7.54
N LYS A 108 6.82 3.10 -8.35
CA LYS A 108 6.70 3.50 -9.76
C LYS A 108 5.84 2.51 -10.54
N ALA A 109 6.00 1.21 -10.28
CA ALA A 109 5.19 0.20 -10.95
C ALA A 109 3.71 0.34 -10.58
N ALA A 110 3.42 0.63 -9.30
CA ALA A 110 2.05 0.83 -8.87
C ALA A 110 1.44 2.03 -9.57
N LEU A 111 2.18 3.14 -9.63
CA LEU A 111 1.70 4.34 -10.32
C LEU A 111 1.41 4.06 -11.78
N TYR A 112 2.29 3.31 -12.45
CA TYR A 112 2.10 2.97 -13.85
C TYR A 112 0.82 2.16 -14.05
N GLN A 113 0.60 1.15 -13.22
CA GLN A 113 -0.58 0.29 -13.36
C GLN A 113 -1.86 1.07 -13.09
N ILE A 114 -1.84 1.93 -12.07
CA ILE A 114 -3.00 2.77 -11.76
C ILE A 114 -3.31 3.69 -12.93
N GLU A 115 -2.29 4.29 -13.52
CA GLU A 115 -2.47 5.18 -14.66
C GLU A 115 -3.06 4.45 -15.85
N GLN A 116 -2.57 3.24 -16.14
CA GLN A 116 -3.09 2.45 -17.25
C GLN A 116 -4.56 2.10 -17.05
N LYS A 117 -4.93 1.72 -15.84
CA LYS A 117 -6.33 1.41 -15.54
C LYS A 117 -7.21 2.64 -15.69
N SER A 118 -6.72 3.79 -15.29
CA SER A 118 -7.50 5.03 -15.36
C SER A 118 -7.76 5.46 -16.78
N LYS A 119 -6.91 5.05 -17.73
CA LYS A 119 -7.07 5.41 -19.14
C LYS A 119 -8.01 4.47 -19.89
N SER A 120 -8.32 3.32 -19.32
CA SER A 120 -9.14 2.32 -20.03
C SER A 120 -10.65 2.51 -19.84
#